data_f66f4d7a57a76f66239b220fe0f9b7d8
#
_entry.id   f66f4d7a57a76f66239b220fe0f9b7d8
#
_cell.length_a   1.000
_cell.length_b   1.000
_cell.length_c   1.000
_cell.angle_alpha   90.00
_cell.angle_beta   90.00
_cell.angle_gamma   90.00
#
_symmetry.space_group_name_H-M   'P 1'
#
loop_
_entity.id
_entity.type
_entity.pdbx_description
1 polymer ?
#
loop_
_entity_poly.entity_id
_entity_poly.type
_entity_poly.pdbx_seq_one_letter_code
_entity_poly.pdbx_strand_id
1 'polypeptide(L)'
;MIRIRLATSADEAQLLELVRAFPTPTPISADTYSRMFRSKRADPYACIAVAVRDESLVGYLSGHRHSAFYAAGDTAWVDEILVLDTERRSGVGRMLMAEFETWATEAGCTLTALATAGAADFYRALGYATKAGYFKKYLANGEPR
;
A
#
# COMPACT_ATOMS: atom_id res chain seq x y z
N MET A 1 5.57 -12.97 16.95
CA MET A 1 5.42 -13.44 15.56
C MET A 1 4.62 -12.45 14.74
N ILE A 2 5.04 -12.16 13.54
CA ILE A 2 4.32 -11.27 12.63
C ILE A 2 3.34 -12.09 11.80
N ARG A 3 2.11 -11.58 11.68
CA ARG A 3 1.09 -12.15 10.83
C ARG A 3 0.61 -11.10 9.83
N ILE A 4 0.52 -11.48 8.55
CA ILE A 4 0.03 -10.61 7.50
C ILE A 4 -1.37 -11.08 7.12
N ARG A 5 -2.29 -10.13 6.99
CA ARG A 5 -3.66 -10.41 6.55
C ARG A 5 -4.28 -9.17 5.91
N LEU A 6 -5.41 -9.36 5.24
CA LEU A 6 -6.16 -8.20 4.75
C LEU A 6 -6.84 -7.48 5.93
N ALA A 7 -7.02 -6.18 5.79
CA ALA A 7 -7.65 -5.37 6.83
C ALA A 7 -9.12 -5.72 7.01
N THR A 8 -9.59 -5.66 8.25
CA THR A 8 -11.01 -5.80 8.60
C THR A 8 -11.53 -4.49 9.15
N SER A 9 -12.85 -4.39 9.36
CA SER A 9 -13.45 -3.19 9.93
C SER A 9 -12.88 -2.85 11.31
N ALA A 10 -12.41 -3.86 12.05
CA ALA A 10 -11.81 -3.66 13.37
C ALA A 10 -10.46 -2.93 13.32
N ASP A 11 -9.83 -2.84 12.17
CA ASP A 11 -8.52 -2.21 12.03
C ASP A 11 -8.61 -0.70 11.80
N GLU A 12 -9.79 -0.15 11.59
CA GLU A 12 -9.95 1.25 11.16
C GLU A 12 -9.21 2.23 12.09
N ALA A 13 -9.39 2.11 13.39
CA ALA A 13 -8.81 3.05 14.34
C ALA A 13 -7.28 2.95 14.42
N GLN A 14 -6.74 1.75 14.54
CA GLN A 14 -5.29 1.56 14.62
C GLN A 14 -4.59 1.94 13.31
N LEU A 15 -5.21 1.62 12.18
CA LEU A 15 -4.61 1.91 10.89
C LEU A 15 -4.49 3.42 10.65
N LEU A 16 -5.39 4.24 11.19
CA LEU A 16 -5.30 5.69 11.04
C LEU A 16 -3.97 6.23 11.59
N GLU A 17 -3.51 5.69 12.71
CA GLU A 17 -2.23 6.12 13.30
C GLU A 17 -1.06 5.83 12.36
N LEU A 18 -1.07 4.67 11.71
CA LEU A 18 -0.03 4.31 10.75
C LEU A 18 -0.12 5.16 9.48
N VAL A 19 -1.34 5.39 8.99
CA VAL A 19 -1.55 6.23 7.80
C VAL A 19 -1.03 7.65 8.05
N ARG A 20 -1.25 8.20 9.24
CA ARG A 20 -0.74 9.51 9.61
C ARG A 20 0.78 9.56 9.77
N ALA A 21 1.41 8.43 10.00
CA ALA A 21 2.87 8.34 10.06
C ALA A 21 3.52 8.28 8.68
N PHE A 22 2.75 8.03 7.62
CA PHE A 22 3.26 8.01 6.26
C PHE A 22 3.64 9.44 5.82
N PRO A 23 4.87 9.65 5.34
CA PRO A 23 5.32 11.00 4.95
C PRO A 23 4.49 11.58 3.82
N THR A 24 3.83 12.70 4.08
CA THR A 24 3.01 13.38 3.08
C THR A 24 2.91 14.88 3.43
N PRO A 25 2.89 15.77 2.42
CA PRO A 25 2.67 17.18 2.68
C PRO A 25 1.21 17.52 3.03
N THR A 26 0.27 16.57 2.79
CA THR A 26 -1.16 16.82 3.01
C THR A 26 -1.69 15.84 4.06
N PRO A 27 -1.84 16.30 5.33
CA PRO A 27 -2.39 15.45 6.38
C PRO A 27 -3.85 15.06 6.07
N ILE A 28 -4.22 13.84 6.41
CA ILE A 28 -5.59 13.34 6.19
C ILE A 28 -6.43 13.58 7.43
N SER A 29 -7.66 14.09 7.25
CA SER A 29 -8.60 14.21 8.35
C SER A 29 -9.19 12.84 8.70
N ALA A 30 -9.68 12.71 9.94
CA ALA A 30 -10.30 11.46 10.37
C ALA A 30 -11.53 11.11 9.52
N ASP A 31 -12.34 12.11 9.15
CA ASP A 31 -13.53 11.88 8.33
C ASP A 31 -13.18 11.41 6.92
N THR A 32 -12.21 12.06 6.29
CA THR A 32 -11.75 11.65 4.94
C THR A 32 -11.19 10.23 4.99
N TYR A 33 -10.35 9.96 5.98
CA TYR A 33 -9.78 8.62 6.16
C TYR A 33 -10.88 7.56 6.32
N SER A 34 -11.85 7.82 7.19
CA SER A 34 -12.91 6.86 7.47
C SER A 34 -13.71 6.51 6.21
N ARG A 35 -14.07 7.53 5.41
CA ARG A 35 -14.77 7.31 4.13
C ARG A 35 -13.92 6.49 3.16
N MET A 36 -12.64 6.84 3.03
CA MET A 36 -11.74 6.15 2.12
C MET A 36 -11.50 4.70 2.56
N PHE A 37 -11.28 4.49 3.86
CA PHE A 37 -11.06 3.16 4.40
C PHE A 37 -12.24 2.23 4.11
N ARG A 38 -13.46 2.69 4.39
CA ARG A 38 -14.66 1.91 4.17
C ARG A 38 -14.90 1.63 2.69
N SER A 39 -14.68 2.64 1.85
CA SER A 39 -14.82 2.50 0.40
C SER A 39 -13.81 1.48 -0.14
N LYS A 40 -12.56 1.57 0.27
CA LYS A 40 -11.52 0.64 -0.18
C LYS A 40 -11.79 -0.79 0.26
N ARG A 41 -12.28 -0.98 1.50
CA ARG A 41 -12.59 -2.31 1.99
C ARG A 41 -13.74 -2.97 1.23
N ALA A 42 -14.67 -2.17 0.72
CA ALA A 42 -15.80 -2.67 -0.06
C ALA A 42 -15.46 -2.87 -1.53
N ASP A 43 -14.33 -2.36 -1.99
CA ASP A 43 -13.94 -2.36 -3.40
C ASP A 43 -13.07 -3.58 -3.71
N PRO A 44 -13.52 -4.51 -4.59
CA PRO A 44 -12.70 -5.66 -4.97
C PRO A 44 -11.44 -5.29 -5.75
N TYR A 45 -11.34 -4.06 -6.24
CA TYR A 45 -10.15 -3.56 -6.94
C TYR A 45 -9.13 -2.90 -5.99
N ALA A 46 -9.43 -2.82 -4.71
CA ALA A 46 -8.53 -2.25 -3.72
C ALA A 46 -8.01 -3.33 -2.77
N CYS A 47 -6.80 -3.13 -2.25
CA CYS A 47 -6.17 -4.03 -1.30
C CYS A 47 -5.60 -3.24 -0.15
N ILE A 48 -5.99 -3.57 1.07
CA ILE A 48 -5.34 -3.06 2.27
C ILE A 48 -4.86 -4.28 3.05
N ALA A 49 -3.55 -4.43 3.15
CA ALA A 49 -2.91 -5.50 3.92
C ALA A 49 -2.30 -4.91 5.18
N VAL A 50 -2.37 -5.63 6.28
CA VAL A 50 -1.81 -5.18 7.56
C VAL A 50 -0.87 -6.24 8.13
N ALA A 51 0.16 -5.76 8.82
CA ALA A 51 1.09 -6.60 9.55
C ALA A 51 0.78 -6.45 11.04
N VAL A 52 0.59 -7.58 11.71
CA VAL A 52 0.13 -7.63 13.10
C VAL A 52 1.14 -8.36 13.95
N ARG A 53 1.54 -7.73 15.06
CA ARG A 53 2.32 -8.36 16.13
C ARG A 53 1.57 -8.18 17.45
N ASP A 54 1.23 -9.29 18.10
CA ASP A 54 0.55 -9.26 19.41
C ASP A 54 -0.67 -8.32 19.42
N GLU A 55 -1.53 -8.48 18.42
CA GLU A 55 -2.76 -7.72 18.23
C GLU A 55 -2.58 -6.24 17.90
N SER A 56 -1.34 -5.79 17.71
CA SER A 56 -1.06 -4.42 17.30
C SER A 56 -0.64 -4.36 15.83
N LEU A 57 -1.13 -3.36 15.12
CA LEU A 57 -0.69 -3.13 13.75
C LEU A 57 0.71 -2.50 13.77
N VAL A 58 1.63 -3.12 13.04
CA VAL A 58 3.02 -2.65 12.97
C VAL A 58 3.44 -2.26 11.56
N GLY A 59 2.56 -2.44 10.59
CA GLY A 59 2.78 -2.03 9.21
C GLY A 59 1.53 -2.20 8.38
N TYR A 60 1.51 -1.55 7.22
CA TYR A 60 0.42 -1.72 6.26
C TYR A 60 0.89 -1.48 4.84
N LEU A 61 0.09 -1.97 3.90
CA LEU A 61 0.23 -1.69 2.48
C LEU A 61 -1.15 -1.37 1.94
N SER A 62 -1.27 -0.30 1.16
CA SER A 62 -2.49 0.04 0.44
C SER A 62 -2.19 0.08 -1.05
N GLY A 63 -3.01 -0.57 -1.84
CA GLY A 63 -2.85 -0.62 -3.28
C GLY A 63 -4.16 -0.90 -3.99
N HIS A 64 -4.10 -0.92 -5.30
CA HIS A 64 -5.28 -1.15 -6.13
C HIS A 64 -4.87 -1.79 -7.46
N ARG A 65 -5.85 -2.31 -8.19
CA ARG A 65 -5.65 -2.82 -9.55
C ARG A 65 -6.57 -2.13 -10.53
N HIS A 66 -6.11 -2.01 -11.76
CA HIS A 66 -6.91 -1.45 -12.85
C HIS A 66 -6.47 -2.07 -14.17
N SER A 67 -7.35 -2.05 -15.16
CA SER A 67 -7.01 -2.57 -16.48
C SER A 67 -6.16 -1.57 -17.26
N ALA A 68 -5.19 -2.09 -18.02
CA ALA A 68 -4.33 -1.28 -18.86
C ALA A 68 -4.02 -2.05 -20.15
N PHE A 69 -4.26 -1.41 -21.29
CA PHE A 69 -4.06 -2.08 -22.57
C PHE A 69 -2.62 -2.55 -22.75
N TYR A 70 -1.64 -1.72 -22.37
CA TYR A 70 -0.22 -2.08 -22.52
C TYR A 70 0.17 -3.33 -21.74
N ALA A 71 -0.55 -3.60 -20.66
CA ALA A 71 -0.25 -4.75 -19.80
C ALA A 71 -1.02 -6.00 -20.23
N ALA A 72 -1.94 -5.86 -21.20
CA ALA A 72 -2.82 -6.93 -21.65
C ALA A 72 -3.60 -7.56 -20.49
N GLY A 73 -3.98 -6.75 -19.53
CA GLY A 73 -4.68 -7.20 -18.32
C GLY A 73 -4.64 -6.15 -17.23
N ASP A 74 -4.88 -6.58 -16.00
CA ASP A 74 -4.84 -5.66 -14.86
C ASP A 74 -3.41 -5.45 -14.37
N THR A 75 -3.13 -4.20 -14.02
CA THR A 75 -1.91 -3.78 -13.33
C THR A 75 -2.25 -3.55 -11.88
N ALA A 76 -1.46 -4.10 -10.95
CA ALA A 76 -1.61 -3.84 -9.53
C ALA A 76 -0.58 -2.80 -9.09
N TRP A 77 -1.04 -1.75 -8.42
CA TRP A 77 -0.21 -0.61 -8.04
C TRP A 77 -0.18 -0.45 -6.52
N VAL A 78 1.01 -0.38 -5.95
CA VAL A 78 1.17 -0.06 -4.53
C VAL A 78 1.11 1.45 -4.37
N ASP A 79 0.09 1.94 -3.65
CA ASP A 79 -0.05 3.36 -3.38
C ASP A 79 0.88 3.80 -2.26
N GLU A 80 0.92 3.01 -1.18
CA GLU A 80 1.78 3.29 -0.03
C GLU A 80 2.06 2.02 0.77
N ILE A 81 3.22 1.99 1.41
CA ILE A 81 3.62 0.92 2.33
C ILE A 81 4.40 1.56 3.47
N LEU A 82 4.07 1.16 4.69
CA LEU A 82 4.73 1.66 5.89
C LEU A 82 4.96 0.54 6.88
N VAL A 83 6.16 0.51 7.44
CA VAL A 83 6.53 -0.39 8.54
C VAL A 83 7.06 0.48 9.67
N LEU A 84 6.59 0.25 10.90
CA LEU A 84 7.08 0.99 12.05
C LEU A 84 8.60 0.77 12.23
N ASP A 85 9.29 1.81 12.70
CA ASP A 85 10.74 1.76 12.89
C ASP A 85 11.17 0.59 13.77
N THR A 86 10.37 0.26 14.78
CA THR A 86 10.64 -0.85 15.70
C THR A 86 10.66 -2.21 15.00
N GLU A 87 10.05 -2.31 13.81
CA GLU A 87 9.93 -3.55 13.04
C GLU A 87 10.78 -3.56 11.78
N ARG A 88 11.56 -2.52 11.53
CA ARG A 88 12.43 -2.49 10.36
C ARG A 88 13.49 -3.56 10.45
N ARG A 89 13.87 -4.11 9.28
CA ARG A 89 14.86 -5.19 9.14
C ARG A 89 14.37 -6.54 9.66
N SER A 90 13.08 -6.66 10.04
CA SER A 90 12.50 -7.94 10.47
C SER A 90 11.72 -8.64 9.35
N GLY A 91 11.77 -8.08 8.13
CA GLY A 91 11.12 -8.70 6.97
C GLY A 91 9.66 -8.36 6.79
N VAL A 92 9.10 -7.42 7.58
CA VAL A 92 7.69 -7.04 7.50
C VAL A 92 7.34 -6.46 6.14
N GLY A 93 8.19 -5.56 5.60
CA GLY A 93 7.96 -4.99 4.28
C GLY A 93 7.93 -6.04 3.18
N ARG A 94 8.84 -7.00 3.22
CA ARG A 94 8.88 -8.13 2.29
C ARG A 94 7.60 -8.96 2.39
N MET A 95 7.13 -9.22 3.60
CA MET A 95 5.92 -10.01 3.83
C MET A 95 4.68 -9.28 3.30
N LEU A 96 4.60 -7.95 3.50
CA LEU A 96 3.50 -7.15 2.97
C LEU A 96 3.49 -7.17 1.44
N MET A 97 4.66 -7.02 0.81
CA MET A 97 4.77 -7.08 -0.64
C MET A 97 4.37 -8.46 -1.18
N ALA A 98 4.77 -9.53 -0.49
CA ALA A 98 4.40 -10.88 -0.88
C ALA A 98 2.88 -11.08 -0.82
N GLU A 99 2.22 -10.56 0.21
CA GLU A 99 0.76 -10.63 0.33
C GLU A 99 0.08 -9.87 -0.81
N PHE A 100 0.58 -8.68 -1.14
CA PHE A 100 0.05 -7.90 -2.24
C PHE A 100 0.20 -8.61 -3.58
N GLU A 101 1.36 -9.22 -3.82
CA GLU A 101 1.62 -9.97 -5.06
C GLU A 101 0.72 -11.21 -5.17
N THR A 102 0.46 -11.87 -4.04
CA THR A 102 -0.48 -12.99 -4.01
C THR A 102 -1.89 -12.53 -4.37
N TRP A 103 -2.33 -11.44 -3.74
CA TRP A 103 -3.63 -10.84 -4.05
C TRP A 103 -3.75 -10.47 -5.53
N ALA A 104 -2.72 -9.84 -6.08
CA ALA A 104 -2.70 -9.44 -7.48
C ALA A 104 -2.73 -10.64 -8.42
N THR A 105 -1.95 -11.68 -8.11
CA THR A 105 -1.88 -12.89 -8.92
C THR A 105 -3.23 -13.61 -8.94
N GLU A 106 -3.86 -13.74 -7.78
CA GLU A 106 -5.18 -14.38 -7.68
C GLU A 106 -6.26 -13.58 -8.41
N ALA A 107 -6.10 -12.26 -8.50
CA ALA A 107 -7.03 -11.40 -9.24
C ALA A 107 -6.77 -11.39 -10.76
N GLY A 108 -5.70 -12.07 -11.22
CA GLY A 108 -5.38 -12.15 -12.64
C GLY A 108 -4.54 -11.00 -13.16
N CYS A 109 -3.91 -10.22 -12.27
CA CYS A 109 -3.03 -9.14 -12.70
C CYS A 109 -1.81 -9.68 -13.43
N THR A 110 -1.32 -8.93 -14.42
CA THR A 110 -0.15 -9.32 -15.20
C THR A 110 1.15 -8.76 -14.65
N LEU A 111 1.06 -7.69 -13.86
CA LEU A 111 2.24 -7.10 -13.23
C LEU A 111 1.86 -6.31 -11.99
N THR A 112 2.84 -6.05 -11.14
CA THR A 112 2.74 -5.12 -10.02
C THR A 112 3.74 -3.99 -10.25
N ALA A 113 3.38 -2.78 -9.81
CA ALA A 113 4.20 -1.60 -10.00
C ALA A 113 4.09 -0.66 -8.82
N LEU A 114 5.07 0.21 -8.67
CA LEU A 114 5.08 1.21 -7.60
C LEU A 114 6.07 2.33 -7.94
N ALA A 115 5.99 3.42 -7.19
CA ALA A 115 6.98 4.47 -7.21
C ALA A 115 7.64 4.55 -5.83
N THR A 116 8.95 4.77 -5.79
CA THR A 116 9.68 4.92 -4.54
C THR A 116 10.71 6.04 -4.67
N ALA A 117 10.86 6.82 -3.60
CA ALA A 117 11.84 7.91 -3.56
C ALA A 117 13.19 7.47 -2.96
N GLY A 118 13.23 6.39 -2.19
CA GLY A 118 14.45 6.04 -1.46
C GLY A 118 14.67 4.58 -1.16
N ALA A 119 13.84 3.67 -1.67
CA ALA A 119 13.91 2.26 -1.34
C ALA A 119 14.16 1.37 -2.57
N ALA A 120 14.84 1.90 -3.59
CA ALA A 120 15.05 1.19 -4.85
C ALA A 120 15.73 -0.17 -4.64
N ASP A 121 16.74 -0.23 -3.79
CA ASP A 121 17.46 -1.49 -3.55
C ASP A 121 16.57 -2.56 -2.91
N PHE A 122 15.67 -2.14 -2.00
CA PHE A 122 14.71 -3.05 -1.40
C PHE A 122 13.84 -3.71 -2.46
N TYR A 123 13.30 -2.90 -3.39
CA TYR A 123 12.43 -3.44 -4.44
C TYR A 123 13.19 -4.25 -5.49
N ARG A 124 14.42 -3.86 -5.82
CA ARG A 124 15.26 -4.66 -6.73
C ARG A 124 15.52 -6.04 -6.15
N ALA A 125 15.74 -6.14 -4.84
CA ALA A 125 15.93 -7.41 -4.17
C ALA A 125 14.68 -8.30 -4.22
N LEU A 126 13.50 -7.70 -4.40
CA LEU A 126 12.24 -8.43 -4.57
C LEU A 126 11.93 -8.77 -6.04
N GLY A 127 12.82 -8.41 -6.97
CA GLY A 127 12.64 -8.70 -8.39
C GLY A 127 12.04 -7.57 -9.21
N TYR A 128 11.88 -6.38 -8.63
CA TYR A 128 11.37 -5.23 -9.36
C TYR A 128 12.50 -4.56 -10.16
N ALA A 129 12.14 -3.99 -11.29
CA ALA A 129 13.10 -3.28 -12.16
C ALA A 129 12.55 -1.89 -12.48
N THR A 130 13.44 -0.92 -12.61
CA THR A 130 13.06 0.43 -13.01
C THR A 130 12.83 0.45 -14.50
N LYS A 131 11.63 0.84 -14.95
CA LYS A 131 11.24 0.84 -16.36
C LYS A 131 10.92 2.22 -16.90
N ALA A 132 10.48 3.15 -16.04
CA ALA A 132 10.00 4.46 -16.47
C ALA A 132 10.17 5.48 -15.36
N GLY A 133 10.10 6.76 -15.70
CA GLY A 133 10.10 7.84 -14.70
C GLY A 133 8.68 8.06 -14.16
N TYR A 134 8.61 8.48 -12.90
CA TYR A 134 7.34 8.81 -12.25
C TYR A 134 7.15 10.31 -12.26
N PHE A 135 6.05 10.76 -12.87
CA PHE A 135 5.71 12.19 -12.96
C PHE A 135 4.43 12.44 -12.18
N LYS A 136 4.39 13.53 -11.41
CA LYS A 136 3.25 13.86 -10.57
C LYS A 136 2.98 15.37 -10.64
N LYS A 137 1.69 15.71 -10.74
CA LYS A 137 1.23 17.09 -10.67
C LYS A 137 0.01 17.15 -9.78
N TYR A 138 0.05 17.97 -8.73
CA TYR A 138 -1.12 18.18 -7.89
C TYR A 138 -2.15 19.00 -8.64
N LEU A 139 -3.39 18.53 -8.63
CA LEU A 139 -4.51 19.29 -9.17
C LEU A 139 -5.03 20.26 -8.10
N ALA A 140 -5.92 21.18 -8.48
CA ALA A 140 -6.40 22.21 -7.57
C ALA A 140 -6.95 21.66 -6.24
N ASN A 141 -7.62 20.50 -6.29
CA ASN A 141 -8.19 19.86 -5.09
C ASN A 141 -7.16 19.22 -4.16
N GLY A 142 -5.96 18.93 -4.67
CA GLY A 142 -4.93 18.21 -3.94
C GLY A 142 -3.68 19.02 -3.64
N GLU A 143 -3.66 20.31 -3.98
CA GLU A 143 -2.48 21.15 -3.76
C GLU A 143 -2.26 21.37 -2.26
N PRO A 144 -1.06 21.13 -1.73
CA PRO A 144 -0.78 21.39 -0.32
C PRO A 144 -0.89 22.88 -0.01
N ARG A 145 -1.44 23.23 1.15
CA ARG A 145 -1.57 24.62 1.63
C ARG A 145 -0.49 24.98 2.61
#